data_9117f7be4856c5d4bff633fbab617f57
#
_entry.id   9117f7be4856c5d4bff633fbab617f57
#
_cell.length_a   1.000
_cell.length_b   1.000
_cell.length_c   1.000
_cell.angle_alpha   90.00
_cell.angle_beta   90.00
_cell.angle_gamma   90.00
#
_symmetry.space_group_name_H-M   'P 1'
#
loop_
_entity.id
_entity.type
_entity.pdbx_description
1 polymer ?
#
loop_
_entity_poly.entity_id
_entity_poly.type
_entity_poly.pdbx_seq_one_letter_code
_entity_poly.pdbx_strand_id
1 'polypeptide(L)'
;MSHSYFTRKLLNIKDKNINFQEDYLEEVKLNGVTSFIFKGILSYQPTHCEHCGTLFDFMFRKHGFKTSRIVIPKVSLHDTYLELKKQRYYCGHCQSTFTLKTSIVEKNCYISYNTKHAIALEAQNKISECDIARR
;
A
#
# COMPACT_ATOMS: atom_id res chain seq x y z
N MET A 1 -1.69 -8.98 -21.32
CA MET A 1 -1.03 -8.18 -20.29
C MET A 1 -2.06 -7.73 -19.27
N SER A 2 -1.80 -7.92 -18.02
CA SER A 2 -2.79 -7.62 -17.00
C SER A 2 -2.86 -6.13 -16.71
N HIS A 3 -4.06 -5.65 -16.37
CA HIS A 3 -4.25 -4.29 -15.90
C HIS A 3 -3.44 -4.01 -14.61
N SER A 4 -3.05 -5.04 -13.87
CA SER A 4 -2.21 -4.91 -12.68
C SER A 4 -0.85 -4.28 -12.99
N TYR A 5 -0.21 -4.73 -14.07
CA TYR A 5 1.07 -4.15 -14.50
C TYR A 5 0.93 -2.67 -14.84
N PHE A 6 -0.08 -2.34 -15.64
CA PHE A 6 -0.34 -0.96 -16.05
C PHE A 6 -0.66 -0.07 -14.85
N THR A 7 -1.51 -0.55 -13.95
CA THR A 7 -1.91 0.20 -12.76
C THR A 7 -0.72 0.44 -11.82
N ARG A 8 0.11 -0.58 -11.59
CA ARG A 8 1.32 -0.42 -10.77
C ARG A 8 2.25 0.63 -11.36
N LYS A 9 2.43 0.63 -12.66
CA LYS A 9 3.30 1.58 -13.33
C LYS A 9 2.73 3.00 -13.25
N LEU A 10 1.43 3.16 -13.46
CA LEU A 10 0.73 4.44 -13.39
C LEU A 10 0.82 5.05 -11.98
N LEU A 11 0.65 4.25 -10.95
CA LEU A 11 0.71 4.69 -9.56
C LEU A 11 2.12 4.70 -8.98
N ASN A 12 3.12 4.33 -9.78
CA ASN A 12 4.51 4.21 -9.33
C ASN A 12 4.67 3.25 -8.14
N ILE A 13 3.92 2.15 -8.16
CA ILE A 13 4.02 1.08 -7.16
C ILE A 13 5.04 0.07 -7.67
N LYS A 14 6.15 -0.09 -6.94
CA LYS A 14 7.26 -0.96 -7.35
C LYS A 14 7.20 -2.37 -6.78
N ASP A 15 6.20 -2.67 -5.98
CA ASP A 15 6.02 -4.00 -5.42
C ASP A 15 5.26 -4.89 -6.40
N LYS A 16 5.94 -5.88 -6.97
CA LYS A 16 5.37 -6.81 -7.94
C LYS A 16 4.35 -7.78 -7.33
N ASN A 17 4.34 -7.90 -6.02
CA ASN A 17 3.44 -8.82 -5.29
C ASN A 17 2.05 -8.23 -5.08
N ILE A 18 1.84 -6.96 -5.43
CA ILE A 18 0.55 -6.30 -5.37
C ILE A 18 -0.14 -6.47 -6.71
N ASN A 19 -1.29 -7.16 -6.70
CA ASN A 19 -2.11 -7.39 -7.88
C ASN A 19 -3.45 -6.68 -7.72
N PHE A 20 -3.98 -6.18 -8.81
CA PHE A 20 -5.27 -5.49 -8.84
C PHE A 20 -6.31 -6.36 -9.52
N GLN A 21 -7.50 -6.43 -8.96
CA GLN A 21 -8.63 -7.16 -9.53
C GLN A 21 -9.34 -6.32 -10.60
N GLU A 22 -10.33 -6.89 -11.27
CA GLU A 22 -11.11 -6.18 -12.31
C GLU A 22 -11.76 -4.91 -11.74
N ASP A 23 -12.34 -4.99 -10.55
CA ASP A 23 -12.97 -3.85 -9.86
C ASP A 23 -11.97 -3.09 -9.00
N TYR A 24 -10.79 -2.84 -9.54
CA TYR A 24 -9.69 -2.28 -8.76
C TYR A 24 -9.81 -0.79 -8.47
N LEU A 25 -10.68 -0.09 -9.16
CA LEU A 25 -10.85 1.36 -8.99
C LEU A 25 -12.28 1.67 -8.58
N GLU A 26 -12.42 2.37 -7.47
CA GLU A 26 -13.71 2.85 -6.98
C GLU A 26 -13.62 4.36 -6.78
N GLU A 27 -14.64 5.06 -7.28
CA GLU A 27 -14.78 6.50 -7.07
C GLU A 27 -15.80 6.74 -5.96
N VAL A 28 -15.37 7.38 -4.88
CA VAL A 28 -16.23 7.63 -3.73
C VAL A 28 -16.17 9.10 -3.32
N LYS A 29 -17.23 9.57 -2.67
CA LYS A 29 -17.24 10.91 -2.08
C LYS A 29 -17.00 10.78 -0.58
N LEU A 30 -15.87 11.34 -0.14
CA LEU A 30 -15.50 11.42 1.26
C LEU A 30 -15.56 12.89 1.68
N ASN A 31 -16.41 13.18 2.66
CA ASN A 31 -16.59 14.58 3.15
C ASN A 31 -16.93 15.57 2.02
N GLY A 32 -17.72 15.12 1.03
CA GLY A 32 -18.10 15.97 -0.10
C GLY A 32 -17.06 16.10 -1.19
N VAL A 33 -15.91 15.45 -1.06
CA VAL A 33 -14.83 15.48 -2.04
C VAL A 33 -14.74 14.13 -2.74
N THR A 34 -14.64 14.14 -4.07
CA THR A 34 -14.45 12.93 -4.86
C THR A 34 -13.06 12.38 -4.63
N SER A 35 -12.98 11.10 -4.26
CA SER A 35 -11.73 10.40 -4.00
C SER A 35 -11.69 9.09 -4.77
N PHE A 36 -10.49 8.66 -5.13
CA PHE A 36 -10.28 7.37 -5.78
C PHE A 36 -9.75 6.35 -4.79
N ILE A 37 -10.30 5.15 -4.83
CA ILE A 37 -9.81 4.01 -4.05
C ILE A 37 -9.40 2.91 -5.01
N PHE A 38 -8.10 2.61 -5.03
CA PHE A 38 -7.56 1.47 -5.77
C PHE A 38 -7.52 0.26 -4.85
N LYS A 39 -8.08 -0.85 -5.29
CA LYS A 39 -8.14 -2.08 -4.51
C LYS A 39 -7.10 -3.07 -5.01
N GLY A 40 -6.14 -3.39 -4.17
CA GLY A 40 -5.07 -4.32 -4.49
C GLY A 40 -4.98 -5.45 -3.49
N ILE A 41 -4.33 -6.54 -3.89
CA ILE A 41 -4.08 -7.70 -3.05
C ILE A 41 -2.59 -7.93 -3.00
N LEU A 42 -2.03 -7.96 -1.79
CA LEU A 42 -0.64 -8.32 -1.55
C LEU A 42 -0.58 -9.79 -1.16
N SER A 43 0.06 -10.60 -2.00
CA SER A 43 0.24 -12.01 -1.73
C SER A 43 1.56 -12.48 -2.31
N TYR A 44 2.38 -13.14 -1.50
CA TYR A 44 3.59 -13.82 -1.91
C TYR A 44 3.90 -14.90 -0.89
N GLN A 45 4.79 -15.83 -1.25
CA GLN A 45 5.24 -16.86 -0.33
C GLN A 45 6.33 -16.26 0.57
N PRO A 46 6.11 -16.21 1.89
CA PRO A 46 7.14 -15.71 2.81
C PRO A 46 8.32 -16.67 2.86
N THR A 47 9.50 -16.15 3.17
CA THR A 47 10.72 -16.98 3.28
C THR A 47 10.82 -17.66 4.64
N HIS A 48 10.30 -17.01 5.67
CA HIS A 48 10.36 -17.49 7.05
C HIS A 48 9.28 -16.83 7.90
N CYS A 49 9.05 -17.38 9.08
CA CYS A 49 8.16 -16.78 10.06
C CYS A 49 8.82 -15.57 10.72
N GLU A 50 8.08 -14.47 10.85
CA GLU A 50 8.58 -13.26 11.51
C GLU A 50 8.82 -13.45 13.02
N HIS A 51 8.11 -14.40 13.62
CA HIS A 51 8.16 -14.58 15.09
C HIS A 51 9.21 -15.60 15.52
N CYS A 52 9.26 -16.76 14.87
CA CYS A 52 10.19 -17.83 15.26
C CYS A 52 11.36 -18.05 14.30
N GLY A 53 11.33 -17.41 13.12
CA GLY A 53 12.41 -17.53 12.16
C GLY A 53 12.47 -18.85 11.38
N THR A 54 11.51 -19.74 11.57
CA THR A 54 11.45 -21.01 10.85
C THR A 54 11.22 -20.77 9.36
N LEU A 55 11.98 -21.45 8.52
CA LEU A 55 11.79 -21.34 7.06
C LEU A 55 10.41 -21.86 6.65
N PHE A 56 9.86 -21.25 5.60
CA PHE A 56 8.55 -21.59 5.08
C PHE A 56 8.49 -23.08 4.69
N ASP A 57 7.46 -23.77 5.20
CA ASP A 57 7.23 -25.18 4.91
C ASP A 57 5.74 -25.51 4.93
N PHE A 58 5.40 -26.79 4.95
CA PHE A 58 4.02 -27.27 4.92
C PHE A 58 3.19 -26.90 6.18
N MET A 59 3.85 -26.50 7.27
CA MET A 59 3.17 -26.08 8.50
C MET A 59 2.60 -24.67 8.42
N PHE A 60 2.97 -23.91 7.39
CA PHE A 60 2.45 -22.56 7.17
C PHE A 60 1.14 -22.64 6.39
N ARG A 61 0.15 -21.88 6.83
CA ARG A 61 -1.17 -21.82 6.17
C ARG A 61 -1.59 -20.37 5.93
N LYS A 62 -2.32 -20.17 4.86
CA LYS A 62 -2.95 -18.88 4.62
C LYS A 62 -4.07 -18.68 5.65
N HIS A 63 -4.09 -17.52 6.29
CA HIS A 63 -5.02 -17.20 7.37
C HIS A 63 -5.78 -15.91 7.11
N GLY A 64 -6.41 -15.81 5.94
CA GLY A 64 -7.20 -14.65 5.56
C GLY A 64 -6.38 -13.43 5.20
N PHE A 65 -7.00 -12.28 5.21
CA PHE A 65 -6.42 -11.01 4.79
C PHE A 65 -6.61 -9.95 5.86
N LYS A 66 -5.66 -9.03 5.93
CA LYS A 66 -5.80 -7.79 6.69
C LYS A 66 -5.88 -6.64 5.70
N THR A 67 -6.97 -5.89 5.73
CA THR A 67 -7.18 -4.75 4.83
C THR A 67 -6.62 -3.48 5.46
N SER A 68 -5.82 -2.74 4.69
CA SER A 68 -5.29 -1.45 5.10
C SER A 68 -5.56 -0.42 4.02
N ARG A 69 -5.97 0.78 4.41
CA ARG A 69 -6.15 1.89 3.47
C ARG A 69 -4.92 2.77 3.55
N ILE A 70 -4.17 2.83 2.47
CA ILE A 70 -2.89 3.53 2.38
C ILE A 70 -3.08 4.80 1.56
N VAL A 71 -2.60 5.94 2.06
CA VAL A 71 -2.61 7.19 1.33
C VAL A 71 -1.50 7.15 0.27
N ILE A 72 -1.88 7.31 -0.99
CA ILE A 72 -0.94 7.38 -2.11
C ILE A 72 -1.03 8.76 -2.77
N PRO A 73 -0.06 9.14 -3.62
CA PRO A 73 -0.08 10.45 -4.28
C PRO A 73 -1.36 10.67 -5.09
N LYS A 74 -1.83 11.90 -5.12
CA LYS A 74 -3.07 12.27 -5.82
C LYS A 74 -3.02 11.90 -7.30
N VAL A 75 -4.12 11.35 -7.79
CA VAL A 75 -4.31 11.08 -9.22
C VAL A 75 -5.33 12.07 -9.74
N SER A 76 -4.96 12.80 -10.80
CA SER A 76 -5.83 13.82 -11.41
C SER A 76 -6.35 14.84 -10.38
N LEU A 77 -5.52 15.23 -9.42
CA LEU A 77 -5.84 16.18 -8.34
C LEU A 77 -6.89 15.68 -7.35
N HIS A 78 -7.30 14.41 -7.43
CA HIS A 78 -8.21 13.79 -6.47
C HIS A 78 -7.43 13.06 -5.39
N ASP A 79 -7.91 13.11 -4.16
CA ASP A 79 -7.36 12.29 -3.09
C ASP A 79 -7.46 10.83 -3.48
N THR A 80 -6.38 10.10 -3.32
CA THR A 80 -6.26 8.72 -3.78
C THR A 80 -5.78 7.83 -2.65
N TYR A 81 -6.42 6.68 -2.53
CA TYR A 81 -6.10 5.68 -1.51
C TYR A 81 -5.88 4.34 -2.16
N LEU A 82 -5.00 3.55 -1.57
CA LEU A 82 -4.81 2.15 -1.92
C LEU A 82 -5.41 1.30 -0.80
N GLU A 83 -6.51 0.62 -1.09
CA GLU A 83 -7.09 -0.36 -0.17
C GLU A 83 -6.39 -1.69 -0.43
N LEU A 84 -5.43 -2.03 0.41
CA LEU A 84 -4.58 -3.19 0.21
C LEU A 84 -5.00 -4.31 1.14
N LYS A 85 -5.38 -5.46 0.55
CA LYS A 85 -5.62 -6.69 1.28
C LYS A 85 -4.31 -7.44 1.39
N LYS A 86 -3.73 -7.47 2.58
CA LYS A 86 -2.48 -8.16 2.85
C LYS A 86 -2.77 -9.57 3.30
N GLN A 87 -2.20 -10.56 2.62
CA GLN A 87 -2.34 -11.96 3.00
C GLN A 87 -1.71 -12.19 4.37
N ARG A 88 -2.42 -12.88 5.24
CA ARG A 88 -1.91 -13.32 6.54
C ARG A 88 -1.54 -14.79 6.45
N TYR A 89 -0.51 -15.17 7.20
CA TYR A 89 -0.08 -16.56 7.30
C TYR A 89 -0.07 -17.00 8.76
N TYR A 90 -0.41 -18.24 8.98
CA TYR A 90 -0.31 -18.91 10.27
C TYR A 90 0.89 -19.84 10.25
N CYS A 91 1.77 -19.71 11.24
CA CYS A 91 2.91 -20.59 11.41
C CYS A 91 2.56 -21.68 12.41
N GLY A 92 2.57 -22.94 11.96
CA GLY A 92 2.29 -24.08 12.83
C GLY A 92 3.38 -24.39 13.84
N HIS A 93 4.58 -23.86 13.64
CA HIS A 93 5.72 -24.11 14.56
C HIS A 93 5.61 -23.27 15.83
N CYS A 94 5.31 -21.99 15.71
CA CYS A 94 5.18 -21.11 16.86
C CYS A 94 3.72 -20.76 17.19
N GLN A 95 2.78 -21.27 16.41
CA GLN A 95 1.34 -21.03 16.58
C GLN A 95 0.96 -19.55 16.56
N SER A 96 1.67 -18.76 15.77
CA SER A 96 1.41 -17.33 15.64
C SER A 96 1.03 -16.99 14.22
N THR A 97 0.30 -15.89 14.06
CA THR A 97 -0.03 -15.33 12.74
C THR A 97 0.83 -14.11 12.45
N PHE A 98 1.12 -13.88 11.18
CA PHE A 98 1.80 -12.67 10.74
C PHE A 98 1.21 -12.21 9.41
N THR A 99 1.33 -10.91 9.14
CA THR A 99 0.84 -10.29 7.91
C THR A 99 2.01 -10.00 6.99
N LEU A 100 1.84 -10.30 5.69
CA LEU A 100 2.87 -9.99 4.71
C LEU A 100 3.15 -8.49 4.67
N LYS A 101 4.41 -8.15 4.39
CA LYS A 101 4.87 -6.76 4.31
C LYS A 101 5.05 -6.34 2.87
N THR A 102 4.87 -5.06 2.62
CA THR A 102 5.15 -4.46 1.32
C THR A 102 6.21 -3.38 1.46
N SER A 103 6.98 -3.17 0.38
CA SER A 103 8.03 -2.16 0.34
C SER A 103 7.49 -0.74 0.14
N ILE A 104 6.20 -0.56 -0.18
CA ILE A 104 5.66 0.77 -0.49
C ILE A 104 5.28 1.59 0.74
N VAL A 105 5.23 0.95 1.92
CA VAL A 105 4.85 1.59 3.17
C VAL A 105 5.59 0.92 4.33
N GLU A 106 5.89 1.69 5.38
CA GLU A 106 6.48 1.13 6.58
C GLU A 106 5.49 0.24 7.33
N LYS A 107 6.00 -0.69 8.14
CA LYS A 107 5.18 -1.55 8.98
C LYS A 107 4.29 -0.70 9.90
N ASN A 108 3.00 -1.03 9.91
CA ASN A 108 1.98 -0.34 10.71
C ASN A 108 1.78 1.13 10.34
N CYS A 109 2.23 1.55 9.15
CA CYS A 109 1.98 2.88 8.62
C CYS A 109 0.93 2.84 7.51
N TYR A 110 0.25 3.97 7.31
CA TYR A 110 -0.83 4.10 6.34
C TYR A 110 -0.54 5.15 5.28
N ILE A 111 0.66 5.73 5.28
CA ILE A 111 1.10 6.71 4.28
C ILE A 111 2.26 6.09 3.50
N SER A 112 2.10 5.95 2.17
CA SER A 112 3.12 5.35 1.32
C SER A 112 4.38 6.22 1.27
N TYR A 113 5.52 5.59 0.97
CA TYR A 113 6.78 6.33 0.77
C TYR A 113 6.67 7.36 -0.35
N ASN A 114 5.95 7.03 -1.43
CA ASN A 114 5.73 7.97 -2.53
C ASN A 114 4.98 9.21 -2.06
N THR A 115 3.98 9.06 -1.20
CA THR A 115 3.23 10.17 -0.62
C THR A 115 4.11 11.01 0.30
N LYS A 116 4.92 10.36 1.14
CA LYS A 116 5.87 11.07 2.01
C LYS A 116 6.83 11.92 1.21
N HIS A 117 7.32 11.39 0.11
CA HIS A 117 8.23 12.11 -0.78
C HIS A 117 7.53 13.30 -1.44
N ALA A 118 6.31 13.12 -1.94
CA ALA A 118 5.51 14.18 -2.53
C ALA A 118 5.22 15.30 -1.54
N ILE A 119 4.87 14.96 -0.30
CA ILE A 119 4.63 15.94 0.76
C ILE A 119 5.90 16.74 1.05
N ALA A 120 7.04 16.08 1.12
CA ALA A 120 8.32 16.75 1.35
C ALA A 120 8.64 17.75 0.25
N LEU A 121 8.42 17.39 -1.01
CA LEU A 121 8.61 18.29 -2.15
C LEU A 121 7.66 19.48 -2.11
N GLU A 122 6.39 19.26 -1.82
CA GLU A 122 5.40 20.35 -1.68
C GLU A 122 5.75 21.29 -0.52
N ALA A 123 6.21 20.75 0.59
CA ALA A 123 6.62 21.55 1.73
C ALA A 123 7.77 22.48 1.40
N GLN A 124 8.76 22.01 0.62
CA GLN A 124 9.85 22.86 0.15
C GLN A 124 9.34 23.99 -0.75
N ASN A 125 8.44 23.68 -1.67
CA ASN A 125 7.85 24.66 -2.55
C ASN A 125 7.02 25.70 -1.79
N LYS A 126 6.21 25.25 -0.83
CA LYS A 126 5.38 26.15 -0.01
C LYS A 126 6.20 27.07 0.86
N ILE A 127 7.29 26.61 1.41
CA ILE A 127 8.21 27.47 2.18
C ILE A 127 8.75 28.57 1.29
N SER A 128 9.17 28.25 0.08
CA SER A 128 9.67 29.23 -0.87
C SER A 128 8.59 30.25 -1.26
N GLU A 129 7.37 29.79 -1.52
CA GLU A 129 6.24 30.65 -1.85
C GLU A 129 5.85 31.58 -0.68
N CYS A 130 5.81 31.04 0.54
CA CYS A 130 5.55 31.83 1.73
C CYS A 130 6.60 32.91 1.95
N ASP A 131 7.86 32.61 1.73
CA ASP A 131 8.95 33.57 1.83
C ASP A 131 8.78 34.66 0.79
N ILE A 132 8.43 34.32 -0.42
CA ILE A 132 8.19 35.28 -1.50
C ILE A 132 6.98 36.17 -1.15
N ALA A 133 5.89 35.58 -0.66
CA ALA A 133 4.68 36.31 -0.31
C ALA A 133 4.87 37.28 0.86
N ARG A 134 5.78 36.98 1.78
CA ARG A 134 6.10 37.84 2.93
C ARG A 134 7.02 38.99 2.59
N ARG A 135 7.64 38.95 1.45
CA ARG A 135 8.56 40.00 0.97
C ARG A 135 7.79 41.11 0.21
#